data_bb1c844523d503d4539c076f37543efd
#
_entry.id   bb1c844523d503d4539c076f37543efd
#
_cell.length_a   1.000
_cell.length_b   1.000
_cell.length_c   1.000
_cell.angle_alpha   90.00
_cell.angle_beta   90.00
_cell.angle_gamma   90.00
#
_symmetry.space_group_name_H-M   'P 1'
#
loop_
_entity.id
_entity.type
_entity.pdbx_description
1 polymer ?
#
loop_
_entity_poly.entity_id
_entity_poly.type
_entity_poly.pdbx_seq_one_letter_code
_entity_poly.pdbx_strand_id
1 'polypeptide(L)'
;MEFSETNRLSRLTAILTQLQTKRIVTASELAAKYSVSVRTIYRDFRSLERAGVPISTQEGKGYRLMEHYRLPPVMFTEAEANALIMAEQLVQKTKDASLLRDYGAAMEKIRASLRYEDKSKA
;
A
#
# COMPACT_ATOMS: atom_id res chain seq x y z
N MET A 1 -4.18 25.79 8.68
CA MET A 1 -4.52 25.13 7.44
C MET A 1 -5.56 24.04 7.67
N GLU A 2 -6.61 24.09 6.94
CA GLU A 2 -7.66 23.10 7.06
C GLU A 2 -7.37 21.89 6.17
N PHE A 3 -7.64 20.72 6.72
CA PHE A 3 -7.50 19.48 5.96
C PHE A 3 -8.88 19.00 5.53
N SER A 4 -9.15 19.06 4.24
CA SER A 4 -10.36 18.54 3.64
C SER A 4 -10.32 17.01 3.62
N GLU A 5 -11.40 16.39 3.21
CA GLU A 5 -11.44 14.94 3.01
C GLU A 5 -10.37 14.49 2.01
N THR A 6 -10.10 15.29 0.98
CA THR A 6 -9.06 14.98 0.01
C THR A 6 -7.69 14.96 0.67
N ASN A 7 -7.43 15.93 1.57
CA ASN A 7 -6.16 15.96 2.30
C ASN A 7 -6.04 14.77 3.24
N ARG A 8 -7.13 14.33 3.83
CA ARG A 8 -7.13 13.16 4.68
C ARG A 8 -6.73 11.91 3.90
N LEU A 9 -7.31 11.72 2.73
CA LEU A 9 -6.97 10.58 1.87
C LEU A 9 -5.50 10.61 1.47
N SER A 10 -5.00 11.78 1.08
CA SER A 10 -3.59 11.95 0.73
C SER A 10 -2.70 11.62 1.92
N ARG A 11 -3.09 12.04 3.11
CA ARG A 11 -2.32 11.75 4.31
C ARG A 11 -2.31 10.27 4.63
N LEU A 12 -3.47 9.59 4.54
CA LEU A 12 -3.55 8.15 4.78
C LEU A 12 -2.64 7.39 3.83
N THR A 13 -2.64 7.76 2.56
CA THR A 13 -1.78 7.13 1.55
C THR A 13 -0.30 7.38 1.86
N ALA A 14 0.03 8.58 2.29
CA ALA A 14 1.42 8.92 2.64
C ALA A 14 1.89 8.17 3.88
N ILE A 15 1.03 8.02 4.88
CA ILE A 15 1.35 7.24 6.09
C ILE A 15 1.60 5.78 5.71
N LEU A 16 0.75 5.23 4.87
CA LEU A 16 0.91 3.87 4.38
C LEU A 16 2.26 3.68 3.71
N THR A 17 2.65 4.63 2.86
CA THR A 17 3.94 4.60 2.19
C THR A 17 5.09 4.63 3.21
N GLN A 18 4.98 5.46 4.25
CA GLN A 18 5.99 5.51 5.30
C GLN A 18 6.12 4.16 6.01
N LEU A 19 5.00 3.52 6.31
CA LEU A 19 5.00 2.19 6.95
C LEU A 19 5.65 1.14 6.05
N GLN A 20 5.52 1.28 4.75
CA GLN A 20 6.11 0.36 3.79
C GLN A 20 7.63 0.54 3.65
N THR A 21 8.10 1.78 3.76
CA THR A 21 9.50 2.09 3.49
C THR A 21 10.38 2.14 4.73
N LYS A 22 9.80 2.46 5.89
CA LYS A 22 10.54 2.54 7.15
C LYS A 22 10.20 1.34 8.02
N ARG A 23 11.18 0.90 8.79
CA ARG A 23 10.94 -0.22 9.72
C ARG A 23 9.99 0.18 10.84
N ILE A 24 10.14 1.36 11.38
CA ILE A 24 9.31 1.86 12.47
C ILE A 24 9.02 3.33 12.24
N VAL A 25 7.77 3.74 12.47
CA VAL A 25 7.37 5.15 12.44
C VAL A 25 6.70 5.48 13.76
N THR A 26 6.88 6.71 14.22
CA THR A 26 6.22 7.18 15.44
C THR A 26 5.06 8.10 15.08
N ALA A 27 4.04 8.12 15.94
CA ALA A 27 2.91 9.02 15.75
C ALA A 27 3.37 10.48 15.81
N SER A 28 4.35 10.79 16.67
CA SER A 28 4.87 12.15 16.81
C SER A 28 5.54 12.65 15.54
N GLU A 29 6.37 11.83 14.90
CA GLU A 29 7.04 12.27 13.67
C GLU A 29 6.05 12.43 12.52
N LEU A 30 5.05 11.59 12.44
CA LEU A 30 4.01 11.73 11.43
C LEU A 30 3.16 12.96 11.67
N ALA A 31 2.81 13.23 12.93
CA ALA A 31 2.05 14.44 13.29
C ALA A 31 2.81 15.70 12.88
N ALA A 32 4.10 15.74 13.14
CA ALA A 32 4.94 16.88 12.75
C ALA A 32 5.03 16.99 11.24
N LYS A 33 5.23 15.87 10.56
CA LYS A 33 5.41 15.86 9.11
C LYS A 33 4.18 16.35 8.37
N TYR A 34 2.99 15.98 8.84
CA TYR A 34 1.73 16.32 8.15
C TYR A 34 0.97 17.46 8.82
N SER A 35 1.57 18.10 9.81
CA SER A 35 0.99 19.25 10.52
C SER A 35 -0.40 18.96 11.09
N VAL A 36 -0.53 17.82 11.73
CA VAL A 36 -1.75 17.40 12.41
C VAL A 36 -1.40 16.98 13.82
N SER A 37 -2.44 16.77 14.66
CA SER A 37 -2.22 16.32 16.03
C SER A 37 -1.86 14.83 16.06
N VAL A 38 -1.22 14.42 17.14
CA VAL A 38 -0.94 13.00 17.39
C VAL A 38 -2.25 12.21 17.43
N ARG A 39 -3.30 12.82 17.98
CA ARG A 39 -4.61 12.19 18.04
C ARG A 39 -5.14 11.87 16.63
N THR A 40 -4.94 12.79 15.70
CA THR A 40 -5.33 12.58 14.31
C THR A 40 -4.57 11.41 13.69
N ILE A 41 -3.27 11.30 14.01
CA ILE A 41 -2.45 10.17 13.51
C ILE A 41 -2.98 8.84 14.07
N TYR A 42 -3.35 8.79 15.34
CA TYR A 42 -3.94 7.56 15.91
C TYR A 42 -5.25 7.18 15.22
N ARG A 43 -6.06 8.16 14.86
CA ARG A 43 -7.27 7.92 14.09
C ARG A 43 -6.94 7.38 12.70
N ASP A 44 -5.89 7.92 12.09
CA ASP A 44 -5.45 7.47 10.77
C ASP A 44 -4.97 6.03 10.82
N PHE A 45 -4.22 5.66 11.86
CA PHE A 45 -3.81 4.25 12.04
C PHE A 45 -5.02 3.34 12.15
N ARG A 46 -6.02 3.74 12.93
CA ARG A 46 -7.24 2.93 13.05
C ARG A 46 -7.99 2.80 11.73
N SER A 47 -8.01 3.86 10.94
CA SER A 47 -8.64 3.82 9.62
C SER A 47 -7.91 2.85 8.70
N LEU A 48 -6.58 2.86 8.73
CA LEU A 48 -5.77 1.94 7.93
C LEU A 48 -5.99 0.50 8.38
N GLU A 49 -6.05 0.26 9.69
CA GLU A 49 -6.31 -1.09 10.22
C GLU A 49 -7.68 -1.62 9.79
N ARG A 50 -8.69 -0.76 9.79
CA ARG A 50 -10.03 -1.15 9.31
C ARG A 50 -10.01 -1.50 7.84
N ALA A 51 -9.11 -0.89 7.09
CA ALA A 51 -8.96 -1.17 5.67
C ALA A 51 -8.12 -2.43 5.41
N GLY A 52 -7.64 -3.09 6.47
CA GLY A 52 -6.89 -4.33 6.33
C GLY A 52 -5.38 -4.19 6.41
N VAL A 53 -4.87 -2.99 6.75
CA VAL A 53 -3.43 -2.78 6.89
C VAL A 53 -2.99 -3.32 8.25
N PRO A 54 -2.13 -4.36 8.29
CA PRO A 54 -1.72 -4.99 9.56
C PRO A 54 -0.64 -4.18 10.26
N ILE A 55 -1.05 -3.30 11.15
CA ILE A 55 -0.14 -2.44 11.90
C ILE A 55 0.13 -3.06 13.27
N SER A 56 1.41 -3.16 13.63
CA SER A 56 1.84 -3.65 14.93
C SER A 56 2.42 -2.50 15.74
N THR A 57 2.02 -2.40 16.99
CA THR A 57 2.60 -1.43 17.91
C THR A 57 3.87 -2.02 18.53
N GLN A 58 4.96 -1.27 18.42
CA GLN A 58 6.23 -1.63 19.06
C GLN A 58 6.36 -0.73 20.29
N GLU A 59 6.07 -1.29 21.44
CA GLU A 59 6.03 -0.52 22.67
C GLU A 59 7.31 0.26 22.90
N GLY A 60 7.17 1.56 23.14
CA GLY A 60 8.30 2.45 23.35
C GLY A 60 9.08 2.81 22.10
N LYS A 61 8.71 2.29 20.94
CA LYS A 61 9.46 2.51 19.70
C LYS A 61 8.60 3.07 18.57
N GLY A 62 7.32 2.71 18.50
CA GLY A 62 6.44 3.21 17.46
C GLY A 62 5.61 2.11 16.81
N TYR A 63 5.39 2.25 15.51
CA TYR A 63 4.48 1.39 14.75
C TYR A 63 5.19 0.85 13.52
N ARG A 64 4.81 -0.35 13.13
CA ARG A 64 5.37 -1.00 11.94
C ARG A 64 4.32 -1.91 11.30
N LEU A 65 4.54 -2.27 10.04
CA LEU A 65 3.73 -3.30 9.41
C LEU A 65 4.15 -4.66 9.95
N MET A 66 3.19 -5.55 10.14
CA MET A 66 3.48 -6.92 10.55
C MET A 66 4.06 -7.67 9.35
N GLU A 67 4.99 -8.58 9.64
CA GLU A 67 5.64 -9.37 8.60
C GLU A 67 4.72 -10.47 8.08
N HIS A 68 4.97 -10.92 6.86
CA HIS A 68 4.26 -12.04 6.22
C HIS A 68 2.78 -11.80 5.98
N TYR A 69 2.37 -10.54 5.94
CA TYR A 69 1.00 -10.17 5.65
C TYR A 69 0.87 -9.64 4.25
N ARG A 70 -0.37 -9.48 3.83
CA ARG A 70 -0.65 -8.89 2.54
C ARG A 70 -0.13 -7.47 2.52
N LEU A 71 0.50 -7.10 1.43
CA LEU A 71 0.94 -5.74 1.25
C LEU A 71 -0.28 -4.84 1.12
N PRO A 72 -0.21 -3.63 1.69
CA PRO A 72 -1.29 -2.67 1.51
C PRO A 72 -1.45 -2.32 0.03
N PRO A 73 -2.61 -1.79 -0.37
CA PRO A 73 -2.82 -1.40 -1.76
C PRO A 73 -1.76 -0.43 -2.23
N VAL A 74 -1.19 -0.72 -3.39
CA VAL A 74 -0.30 0.20 -4.09
C VAL A 74 -0.98 0.60 -5.39
N MET A 75 -0.72 1.82 -5.83
CA MET A 75 -1.29 2.30 -7.08
C MET A 75 -0.22 2.29 -8.16
N PHE A 76 -0.56 1.68 -9.28
CA PHE A 76 0.31 1.64 -10.45
C PHE A 76 -0.25 2.54 -11.53
N THR A 77 0.64 3.16 -12.29
CA THR A 77 0.22 3.78 -13.54
C THR A 77 -0.09 2.66 -14.54
N GLU A 78 -0.85 3.00 -15.57
CA GLU A 78 -1.14 2.04 -16.63
C GLU A 78 0.15 1.52 -17.27
N ALA A 79 1.11 2.43 -17.49
CA ALA A 79 2.40 2.05 -18.07
C ALA A 79 3.16 1.09 -17.19
N GLU A 80 3.14 1.29 -15.89
CA GLU A 80 3.80 0.39 -14.94
C GLU A 80 3.15 -0.98 -14.93
N ALA A 81 1.83 -1.02 -14.91
CA ALA A 81 1.09 -2.28 -14.93
C ALA A 81 1.37 -3.05 -16.22
N ASN A 82 1.38 -2.35 -17.36
CA ASN A 82 1.68 -2.98 -18.64
C ASN A 82 3.10 -3.53 -18.70
N ALA A 83 4.06 -2.83 -18.11
CA ALA A 83 5.44 -3.31 -18.05
C ALA A 83 5.53 -4.62 -17.28
N LEU A 84 4.82 -4.72 -16.16
CA LEU A 84 4.78 -5.95 -15.36
C LEU A 84 4.15 -7.10 -16.14
N ILE A 85 3.07 -6.82 -16.88
CA ILE A 85 2.40 -7.83 -17.70
C ILE A 85 3.33 -8.32 -18.81
N MET A 86 4.03 -7.40 -19.47
CA MET A 86 4.94 -7.77 -20.56
C MET A 86 6.11 -8.61 -20.08
N ALA A 87 6.54 -8.41 -18.84
CA ALA A 87 7.64 -9.19 -18.25
C ALA A 87 7.23 -10.64 -17.96
N GLU A 88 5.94 -10.96 -18.03
CA GLU A 88 5.42 -12.31 -17.76
C GLU A 88 6.12 -13.37 -18.59
N GLN A 89 6.38 -13.08 -19.87
CA GLN A 89 7.04 -14.04 -20.75
C GLN A 89 8.45 -14.39 -20.27
N LEU A 90 9.13 -13.43 -19.68
CA LEU A 90 10.47 -13.66 -19.13
C LEU A 90 10.40 -14.53 -17.87
N VAL A 91 9.40 -14.25 -17.03
CA VAL A 91 9.21 -15.01 -15.79
C VAL A 91 8.82 -16.45 -16.10
N GLN A 92 8.05 -16.68 -17.14
CA GLN A 92 7.61 -18.04 -17.53
C GLN A 92 8.76 -18.95 -17.91
N LYS A 93 9.94 -18.41 -18.17
CA LYS A 93 11.12 -19.21 -18.49
C LYS A 93 11.75 -19.85 -17.26
N THR A 94 11.39 -19.40 -16.06
CA THR A 94 11.89 -20.01 -14.84
C THR A 94 11.29 -21.40 -14.64
N LYS A 95 12.02 -22.25 -13.92
CA LYS A 95 11.52 -23.56 -13.53
C LYS A 95 11.02 -23.58 -12.10
N ASP A 96 11.04 -22.42 -11.44
CA ASP A 96 10.58 -22.30 -10.06
C ASP A 96 9.05 -22.23 -10.02
N ALA A 97 8.43 -23.33 -9.60
CA ALA A 97 6.97 -23.43 -9.55
C ALA A 97 6.35 -22.42 -8.57
N SER A 98 7.02 -22.15 -7.47
CA SER A 98 6.53 -21.17 -6.49
C SER A 98 6.48 -19.77 -7.08
N LEU A 99 7.54 -19.40 -7.80
CA LEU A 99 7.60 -18.10 -8.44
C LEU A 99 6.51 -17.96 -9.50
N LEU A 100 6.32 -18.99 -10.32
CA LEU A 100 5.28 -18.97 -11.35
C LEU A 100 3.89 -18.82 -10.76
N ARG A 101 3.61 -19.54 -9.68
CA ARG A 101 2.31 -19.45 -8.99
C ARG A 101 2.07 -18.05 -8.44
N ASP A 102 3.03 -17.52 -7.70
CA ASP A 102 2.87 -16.25 -7.03
C ASP A 102 2.84 -15.09 -8.03
N TYR A 103 3.70 -15.14 -9.06
CA TYR A 103 3.70 -14.14 -10.11
C TYR A 103 2.37 -14.15 -10.88
N GLY A 104 1.88 -15.33 -11.20
CA GLY A 104 0.59 -15.49 -11.88
C GLY A 104 -0.56 -14.89 -11.10
N ALA A 105 -0.60 -15.15 -9.79
CA ALA A 105 -1.63 -14.59 -8.92
C ALA A 105 -1.57 -13.06 -8.87
N ALA A 106 -0.36 -12.50 -8.80
CA ALA A 106 -0.18 -11.06 -8.80
C ALA A 106 -0.64 -10.42 -10.11
N MET A 107 -0.28 -11.05 -11.23
CA MET A 107 -0.68 -10.54 -12.55
C MET A 107 -2.18 -10.59 -12.75
N GLU A 108 -2.84 -11.61 -12.21
CA GLU A 108 -4.29 -11.71 -12.26
C GLU A 108 -4.97 -10.51 -11.62
N LYS A 109 -4.46 -10.09 -10.46
CA LYS A 109 -4.99 -8.93 -9.75
C LYS A 109 -4.77 -7.64 -10.53
N ILE A 110 -3.60 -7.49 -11.13
CA ILE A 110 -3.28 -6.31 -11.93
C ILE A 110 -4.17 -6.25 -13.18
N ARG A 111 -4.35 -7.37 -13.87
CA ARG A 111 -5.22 -7.43 -15.05
C ARG A 111 -6.67 -7.11 -14.70
N ALA A 112 -7.13 -7.60 -13.55
CA ALA A 112 -8.50 -7.32 -13.10
C ALA A 112 -8.71 -5.82 -12.88
N SER A 113 -7.71 -5.13 -12.32
CA SER A 113 -7.78 -3.68 -12.12
C SER A 113 -7.86 -2.93 -13.44
N LEU A 114 -7.09 -3.34 -14.42
CA LEU A 114 -7.11 -2.72 -15.75
C LEU A 114 -8.46 -2.94 -16.45
N ARG A 115 -9.01 -4.15 -16.34
CA ARG A 115 -10.31 -4.44 -16.93
C ARG A 115 -11.44 -3.63 -16.30
N TYR A 116 -11.35 -3.41 -14.99
CA TYR A 116 -12.33 -2.58 -14.31
C TYR A 116 -12.25 -1.13 -14.81
N GLU A 117 -11.03 -0.63 -14.96
CA GLU A 117 -10.78 0.71 -15.49
C GLU A 117 -11.39 0.87 -16.89
N ASP A 118 -11.14 -0.12 -17.76
CA ASP A 118 -11.69 -0.11 -19.12
C ASP A 118 -13.21 -0.10 -19.11
N LYS A 119 -13.83 -0.89 -18.24
CA LYS A 119 -15.29 -0.92 -18.14
C LYS A 119 -15.86 0.41 -17.70
N SER A 120 -15.18 1.11 -16.79
CA SER A 120 -15.66 2.39 -16.33
C SER A 120 -15.53 3.49 -17.37
N LYS A 121 -14.66 3.31 -18.36
CA LYS A 121 -14.50 4.24 -19.47
C LYS A 121 -15.53 4.00 -20.58
N ALA A 122 -16.08 2.82 -20.61
CA ALA A 122 -17.10 2.48 -21.58
C ALA A 122 -18.45 3.02 -21.12
#